data_1491bea5340ec76c204b3945e9467354
#
_entry.id   1491bea5340ec76c204b3945e9467354
#
_cell.length_a   1.000
_cell.length_b   1.000
_cell.length_c   1.000
_cell.angle_alpha   90.00
_cell.angle_beta   90.00
_cell.angle_gamma   90.00
#
_symmetry.space_group_name_H-M   'P 1'
#
loop_
_entity.id
_entity.type
_entity.pdbx_description
1 polymer ?
#
loop_
_entity_poly.entity_id
_entity_poly.type
_entity_poly.pdbx_seq_one_letter_code
_entity_poly.pdbx_strand_id
1 'polypeptide(L)'
;MEQQYLELPSSEVSENKEYLSVEEAIANLRHEELGKRYYAAWWLGKFRVNTPDAIEGLITALKDESDRTEYGGYPLRRNAARALGKLKDKKVVPALIECLQCSDYYVREAATEALEILGDPGCISALIKLLDGGVEAAVLVPGKPHLIQPYENIIEALGTLQAQEAIFLIKPFIEHPSEKVQYAAARSLYQLTGEAVYGEYLTEALGGDNLHLRRSALLDLAAIGYLPAAKAISETLAENSFKLIALKGLLEYHLTINSKVKIQESKVESQLLLSDEVIEVMSLMDSLL
;
A
#
# COMPACT_ATOMS: atom_id res chain seq x y z
N MET A 1 -20.70 -43.44 -44.91
CA MET A 1 -19.70 -43.15 -43.86
C MET A 1 -20.29 -42.03 -43.00
N GLU A 2 -21.00 -42.44 -41.98
CA GLU A 2 -21.66 -41.52 -41.03
C GLU A 2 -20.62 -41.03 -40.00
N GLN A 3 -20.50 -39.69 -39.90
CA GLN A 3 -19.72 -39.06 -38.83
C GLN A 3 -20.56 -39.09 -37.55
N GLN A 4 -20.15 -39.91 -36.58
CA GLN A 4 -20.65 -39.90 -35.21
C GLN A 4 -20.09 -38.62 -34.53
N TYR A 5 -20.98 -37.65 -34.26
CA TYR A 5 -20.71 -36.57 -33.31
C TYR A 5 -20.75 -37.15 -31.90
N LEU A 6 -19.60 -37.16 -31.22
CA LEU A 6 -19.51 -37.44 -29.80
C LEU A 6 -20.18 -36.26 -29.05
N GLU A 7 -21.37 -36.52 -28.53
CA GLU A 7 -21.98 -35.62 -27.53
C GLU A 7 -21.15 -35.71 -26.25
N LEU A 8 -20.55 -34.55 -25.88
CA LEU A 8 -19.95 -34.39 -24.56
C LEU A 8 -21.07 -34.35 -23.52
N PRO A 9 -20.95 -35.07 -22.39
CA PRO A 9 -21.96 -35.02 -21.35
C PRO A 9 -22.04 -33.61 -20.80
N SER A 10 -23.24 -33.03 -20.81
CA SER A 10 -23.60 -31.83 -20.10
C SER A 10 -23.36 -32.06 -18.59
N SER A 11 -22.16 -31.67 -18.11
CA SER A 11 -21.95 -31.55 -16.68
C SER A 11 -22.85 -30.44 -16.18
N GLU A 12 -23.88 -30.80 -15.46
CA GLU A 12 -24.60 -29.90 -14.55
C GLU A 12 -23.56 -29.34 -13.57
N VAL A 13 -23.01 -28.19 -13.91
CA VAL A 13 -22.28 -27.38 -12.96
C VAL A 13 -23.33 -26.84 -12.00
N SER A 14 -23.49 -27.51 -10.87
CA SER A 14 -24.30 -27.04 -9.77
C SER A 14 -23.77 -25.65 -9.37
N GLU A 15 -24.47 -24.60 -9.80
CA GLU A 15 -24.29 -23.23 -9.34
C GLU A 15 -24.78 -23.09 -7.89
N ASN A 16 -24.18 -23.79 -6.96
CA ASN A 16 -24.19 -23.44 -5.55
C ASN A 16 -22.82 -22.90 -5.17
N LYS A 17 -22.44 -21.73 -5.70
CA LYS A 17 -21.48 -20.89 -5.04
C LYS A 17 -22.16 -20.38 -3.76
N GLU A 18 -22.05 -21.13 -2.67
CA GLU A 18 -22.33 -20.59 -1.35
C GLU A 18 -21.45 -19.38 -1.13
N TYR A 19 -22.04 -18.20 -1.26
CA TYR A 19 -21.39 -16.96 -0.90
C TYR A 19 -21.25 -16.93 0.63
N LEU A 20 -20.02 -16.85 1.12
CA LEU A 20 -19.75 -16.76 2.54
C LEU A 20 -20.53 -15.57 3.13
N SER A 21 -21.37 -15.80 4.15
CA SER A 21 -22.05 -14.72 4.87
C SER A 21 -21.07 -14.00 5.83
N VAL A 22 -21.47 -12.83 6.32
CA VAL A 22 -20.67 -12.07 7.30
C VAL A 22 -20.49 -12.87 8.59
N GLU A 23 -21.56 -13.49 9.07
CA GLU A 23 -21.57 -14.31 10.30
C GLU A 23 -20.67 -15.53 10.15
N GLU A 24 -20.72 -16.20 9.01
CA GLU A 24 -19.84 -17.35 8.71
C GLU A 24 -18.38 -16.91 8.58
N ALA A 25 -18.10 -15.77 7.96
CA ALA A 25 -16.74 -15.23 7.86
C ALA A 25 -16.17 -14.92 9.24
N ILE A 26 -16.95 -14.31 10.13
CA ILE A 26 -16.54 -14.03 11.51
C ILE A 26 -16.30 -15.35 12.29
N ALA A 27 -17.21 -16.32 12.16
CA ALA A 27 -17.07 -17.63 12.79
C ALA A 27 -15.81 -18.36 12.28
N ASN A 28 -15.54 -18.29 10.97
CA ASN A 28 -14.39 -18.93 10.33
C ASN A 28 -13.03 -18.36 10.76
N LEU A 29 -12.96 -17.18 11.34
CA LEU A 29 -11.70 -16.68 11.95
C LEU A 29 -11.17 -17.60 13.07
N ARG A 30 -12.03 -18.42 13.67
CA ARG A 30 -11.69 -19.37 14.75
C ARG A 30 -11.85 -20.82 14.33
N HIS A 31 -12.05 -21.09 13.02
CA HIS A 31 -12.24 -22.44 12.51
C HIS A 31 -10.98 -23.30 12.74
N GLU A 32 -11.14 -24.62 12.94
CA GLU A 32 -10.02 -25.55 13.14
C GLU A 32 -9.11 -25.63 11.91
N GLU A 33 -9.68 -25.52 10.71
CA GLU A 33 -8.95 -25.52 9.45
C GLU A 33 -8.31 -24.14 9.20
N LEU A 34 -6.97 -24.10 9.16
CA LEU A 34 -6.18 -22.88 9.02
C LEU A 34 -6.49 -22.09 7.75
N GLY A 35 -6.73 -22.81 6.62
CA GLY A 35 -7.08 -22.17 5.35
C GLY A 35 -8.38 -21.35 5.43
N LYS A 36 -9.37 -21.80 6.17
CA LYS A 36 -10.62 -21.06 6.39
C LYS A 36 -10.41 -19.80 7.21
N ARG A 37 -9.56 -19.83 8.26
CA ARG A 37 -9.22 -18.62 9.03
C ARG A 37 -8.56 -17.58 8.16
N TYR A 38 -7.55 -17.98 7.41
CA TYR A 38 -6.83 -17.13 6.50
C TYR A 38 -7.75 -16.49 5.46
N TYR A 39 -8.62 -17.31 4.83
CA TYR A 39 -9.60 -16.85 3.86
C TYR A 39 -10.61 -15.89 4.48
N ALA A 40 -11.11 -16.19 5.69
CA ALA A 40 -12.06 -15.35 6.41
C ALA A 40 -11.49 -13.95 6.68
N ALA A 41 -10.25 -13.87 7.18
CA ALA A 41 -9.59 -12.58 7.40
C ALA A 41 -9.44 -11.77 6.11
N TRP A 42 -9.01 -12.43 5.02
CA TRP A 42 -8.95 -11.80 3.70
C TRP A 42 -10.32 -11.32 3.23
N TRP A 43 -11.36 -12.15 3.35
CA TRP A 43 -12.72 -11.87 2.91
C TRP A 43 -13.31 -10.65 3.64
N LEU A 44 -13.19 -10.61 4.97
CA LEU A 44 -13.67 -9.48 5.78
C LEU A 44 -13.00 -8.16 5.36
N GLY A 45 -11.71 -8.19 5.08
CA GLY A 45 -10.98 -7.03 4.56
C GLY A 45 -11.36 -6.67 3.12
N LYS A 46 -11.59 -7.66 2.24
CA LYS A 46 -11.98 -7.46 0.84
C LYS A 46 -13.33 -6.78 0.73
N PHE A 47 -14.29 -7.21 1.53
CA PHE A 47 -15.66 -6.67 1.52
C PHE A 47 -15.86 -5.53 2.52
N ARG A 48 -14.80 -5.12 3.22
CA ARG A 48 -14.80 -4.01 4.19
C ARG A 48 -15.90 -4.15 5.24
N VAL A 49 -16.02 -5.36 5.82
CA VAL A 49 -17.00 -5.66 6.86
C VAL A 49 -16.60 -4.97 8.16
N ASN A 50 -17.11 -3.77 8.38
CA ASN A 50 -16.77 -2.92 9.52
C ASN A 50 -17.83 -3.05 10.63
N THR A 51 -18.05 -4.28 11.13
CA THR A 51 -18.89 -4.55 12.29
C THR A 51 -18.01 -4.75 13.54
N PRO A 52 -18.53 -4.45 14.76
CA PRO A 52 -17.78 -4.66 16.00
C PRO A 52 -17.23 -6.07 16.14
N ASP A 53 -18.03 -7.09 15.80
CA ASP A 53 -17.66 -8.50 15.92
C ASP A 53 -16.55 -8.88 14.92
N ALA A 54 -16.59 -8.34 13.69
CA ALA A 54 -15.54 -8.55 12.70
C ALA A 54 -14.21 -7.91 13.15
N ILE A 55 -14.26 -6.69 13.68
CA ILE A 55 -13.08 -5.99 14.20
C ILE A 55 -12.49 -6.75 15.38
N GLU A 56 -13.30 -7.16 16.35
CA GLU A 56 -12.85 -7.92 17.53
C GLU A 56 -12.26 -9.28 17.12
N GLY A 57 -12.91 -9.99 16.20
CA GLY A 57 -12.41 -11.24 15.63
C GLY A 57 -11.05 -11.07 14.95
N LEU A 58 -10.86 -10.02 14.15
CA LEU A 58 -9.60 -9.72 13.48
C LEU A 58 -8.51 -9.27 14.47
N ILE A 59 -8.84 -8.50 15.52
CA ILE A 59 -7.89 -8.14 16.59
C ILE A 59 -7.42 -9.41 17.32
N THR A 60 -8.34 -10.35 17.58
CA THR A 60 -7.99 -11.64 18.17
C THR A 60 -7.07 -12.44 17.25
N ALA A 61 -7.32 -12.42 15.93
CA ALA A 61 -6.51 -13.09 14.93
C ALA A 61 -5.09 -12.52 14.80
N LEU A 62 -4.85 -11.24 15.17
CA LEU A 62 -3.50 -10.67 15.25
C LEU A 62 -2.60 -11.38 16.26
N LYS A 63 -3.18 -12.08 17.25
CA LYS A 63 -2.46 -12.78 18.32
C LYS A 63 -2.45 -14.30 18.14
N ASP A 64 -2.94 -14.81 17.02
CA ASP A 64 -3.01 -16.26 16.77
C ASP A 64 -1.61 -16.88 16.66
N GLU A 65 -1.35 -17.91 17.44
CA GLU A 65 -0.10 -18.67 17.44
C GLU A 65 -0.21 -20.01 16.71
N SER A 66 -1.42 -20.45 16.40
CA SER A 66 -1.68 -21.78 15.86
C SER A 66 -1.44 -21.86 14.34
N ASP A 67 -1.52 -20.74 13.61
CA ASP A 67 -1.25 -20.66 12.16
C ASP A 67 0.22 -20.28 11.89
N ARG A 68 1.15 -20.98 12.54
CA ARG A 68 2.59 -20.77 12.33
C ARG A 68 3.11 -21.72 11.27
N THR A 69 3.72 -21.16 10.21
CA THR A 69 4.36 -21.98 9.18
C THR A 69 5.68 -22.60 9.67
N GLU A 70 6.16 -23.64 8.97
CA GLU A 70 7.47 -24.27 9.25
C GLU A 70 8.64 -23.26 9.20
N TYR A 71 8.50 -22.19 8.40
CA TYR A 71 9.49 -21.13 8.28
C TYR A 71 9.29 -19.98 9.29
N GLY A 72 8.38 -20.13 10.24
CA GLY A 72 8.12 -19.18 11.32
C GLY A 72 7.19 -18.02 10.96
N GLY A 73 6.51 -18.08 9.80
CA GLY A 73 5.54 -17.06 9.38
C GLY A 73 4.17 -17.24 10.04
N TYR A 74 3.39 -16.15 10.11
CA TYR A 74 2.03 -16.11 10.66
C TYR A 74 1.03 -15.57 9.62
N PRO A 75 0.57 -16.40 8.66
CA PRO A 75 -0.30 -15.97 7.56
C PRO A 75 -1.61 -15.32 8.02
N LEU A 76 -2.25 -15.86 9.07
CA LEU A 76 -3.48 -15.29 9.62
C LEU A 76 -3.25 -13.90 10.21
N ARG A 77 -2.19 -13.70 11.02
CA ARG A 77 -1.84 -12.38 11.57
C ARG A 77 -1.64 -11.34 10.48
N ARG A 78 -0.91 -11.72 9.42
CA ARG A 78 -0.67 -10.83 8.26
C ARG A 78 -1.96 -10.42 7.58
N ASN A 79 -2.87 -11.38 7.31
CA ASN A 79 -4.15 -11.07 6.68
C ASN A 79 -5.08 -10.26 7.60
N ALA A 80 -5.07 -10.54 8.91
CA ALA A 80 -5.83 -9.77 9.89
C ALA A 80 -5.35 -8.31 9.94
N ALA A 81 -4.04 -8.07 9.95
CA ALA A 81 -3.48 -6.71 9.92
C ALA A 81 -3.92 -5.96 8.65
N ARG A 82 -3.79 -6.57 7.46
CA ARG A 82 -4.24 -5.98 6.19
C ARG A 82 -5.76 -5.74 6.16
N ALA A 83 -6.55 -6.64 6.72
CA ALA A 83 -8.00 -6.48 6.81
C ALA A 83 -8.34 -5.26 7.67
N LEU A 84 -7.78 -5.16 8.88
CA LEU A 84 -8.03 -4.05 9.80
C LEU A 84 -7.67 -2.69 9.21
N GLY A 85 -6.56 -2.58 8.46
CA GLY A 85 -6.22 -1.36 7.72
C GLY A 85 -7.32 -0.94 6.72
N LYS A 86 -7.87 -1.92 5.98
CA LYS A 86 -8.96 -1.66 5.01
C LYS A 86 -10.28 -1.26 5.64
N LEU A 87 -10.54 -1.67 6.87
CA LEU A 87 -11.77 -1.31 7.61
C LEU A 87 -11.77 0.15 8.08
N LYS A 88 -10.61 0.79 8.17
CA LYS A 88 -10.43 2.22 8.51
C LYS A 88 -10.98 2.61 9.89
N ASP A 89 -11.08 1.70 10.84
CA ASP A 89 -11.41 2.02 12.23
C ASP A 89 -10.12 2.30 13.03
N LYS A 90 -9.93 3.56 13.44
CA LYS A 90 -8.74 3.99 14.20
C LYS A 90 -8.57 3.31 15.57
N LYS A 91 -9.63 2.72 16.12
CA LYS A 91 -9.57 1.99 17.39
C LYS A 91 -8.60 0.80 17.35
N VAL A 92 -8.27 0.29 16.14
CA VAL A 92 -7.35 -0.85 15.98
C VAL A 92 -5.87 -0.45 16.01
N VAL A 93 -5.55 0.84 15.98
CA VAL A 93 -4.16 1.35 15.93
C VAL A 93 -3.29 0.77 17.05
N PRO A 94 -3.72 0.72 18.34
CA PRO A 94 -2.88 0.13 19.39
C PRO A 94 -2.52 -1.34 19.13
N ALA A 95 -3.47 -2.15 18.64
CA ALA A 95 -3.23 -3.56 18.35
C ALA A 95 -2.27 -3.75 17.14
N LEU A 96 -2.32 -2.87 16.15
CA LEU A 96 -1.38 -2.88 15.02
C LEU A 96 0.03 -2.42 15.45
N ILE A 97 0.14 -1.46 16.37
CA ILE A 97 1.43 -1.06 16.95
C ILE A 97 2.10 -2.24 17.68
N GLU A 98 1.34 -3.07 18.39
CA GLU A 98 1.87 -4.30 19.00
C GLU A 98 2.44 -5.25 17.93
N CYS A 99 1.80 -5.35 16.75
CA CYS A 99 2.26 -6.19 15.64
C CYS A 99 3.59 -5.73 15.04
N LEU A 100 4.01 -4.48 15.21
CA LEU A 100 5.33 -3.99 14.79
C LEU A 100 6.49 -4.70 15.51
N GLN A 101 6.23 -5.39 16.62
CA GLN A 101 7.21 -6.18 17.38
C GLN A 101 7.14 -7.68 17.04
N CYS A 102 6.32 -8.09 16.07
CA CYS A 102 6.21 -9.50 15.69
C CYS A 102 7.54 -10.01 15.10
N SER A 103 7.89 -11.26 15.41
CA SER A 103 9.08 -11.92 14.86
C SER A 103 8.99 -12.13 13.33
N ASP A 104 7.78 -12.25 12.79
CA ASP A 104 7.55 -12.38 11.34
C ASP A 104 7.64 -11.01 10.65
N TYR A 105 8.58 -10.90 9.72
CA TYR A 105 8.77 -9.72 8.88
C TYR A 105 7.48 -9.29 8.17
N TYR A 106 6.76 -10.24 7.57
CA TYR A 106 5.56 -9.95 6.77
C TYR A 106 4.36 -9.51 7.61
N VAL A 107 4.34 -9.84 8.92
CA VAL A 107 3.35 -9.28 9.85
C VAL A 107 3.69 -7.83 10.18
N ARG A 108 4.98 -7.51 10.41
CA ARG A 108 5.42 -6.12 10.64
C ARG A 108 5.15 -5.24 9.41
N GLU A 109 5.44 -5.76 8.21
CA GLU A 109 5.12 -5.10 6.94
C GLU A 109 3.62 -4.80 6.83
N ALA A 110 2.76 -5.82 6.99
CA ALA A 110 1.30 -5.66 6.90
C ALA A 110 0.73 -4.72 7.98
N ALA A 111 1.31 -4.71 9.18
CA ALA A 111 0.94 -3.79 10.24
C ALA A 111 1.32 -2.34 9.88
N THR A 112 2.49 -2.13 9.32
CA THR A 112 2.95 -0.81 8.84
C THR A 112 2.04 -0.27 7.73
N GLU A 113 1.74 -1.10 6.71
CA GLU A 113 0.77 -0.76 5.64
C GLU A 113 -0.60 -0.38 6.21
N ALA A 114 -1.08 -1.15 7.20
CA ALA A 114 -2.36 -0.89 7.84
C ALA A 114 -2.36 0.44 8.62
N LEU A 115 -1.30 0.74 9.35
CA LEU A 115 -1.14 2.00 10.09
C LEU A 115 -1.07 3.21 9.15
N GLU A 116 -0.38 3.09 8.02
CA GLU A 116 -0.36 4.12 6.97
C GLU A 116 -1.78 4.41 6.44
N ILE A 117 -2.53 3.34 6.08
CA ILE A 117 -3.91 3.47 5.56
C ILE A 117 -4.85 4.11 6.58
N LEU A 118 -4.68 3.82 7.88
CA LEU A 118 -5.47 4.39 8.96
C LEU A 118 -5.19 5.88 9.17
N GLY A 119 -4.00 6.35 8.84
CA GLY A 119 -3.63 7.76 8.91
C GLY A 119 -3.73 8.35 10.32
N ASP A 120 -3.44 7.56 11.36
CA ASP A 120 -3.48 8.02 12.75
C ASP A 120 -2.08 8.39 13.23
N PRO A 121 -1.82 9.66 13.62
CA PRO A 121 -0.50 10.09 14.06
C PRO A 121 -0.01 9.41 15.34
N GLY A 122 -0.89 8.75 16.11
CA GLY A 122 -0.53 8.02 17.31
C GLY A 122 0.46 6.86 17.09
N CYS A 123 0.64 6.41 15.84
CA CYS A 123 1.62 5.37 15.52
C CYS A 123 3.02 5.90 15.14
N ILE A 124 3.18 7.22 14.90
CA ILE A 124 4.44 7.82 14.40
C ILE A 124 5.63 7.46 15.29
N SER A 125 5.52 7.64 16.61
CA SER A 125 6.62 7.34 17.53
C SER A 125 7.05 5.87 17.48
N ALA A 126 6.11 4.94 17.29
CA ALA A 126 6.39 3.51 17.17
C ALA A 126 7.10 3.18 15.85
N LEU A 127 6.71 3.84 14.75
CA LEU A 127 7.35 3.70 13.44
C LEU A 127 8.77 4.29 13.44
N ILE A 128 8.96 5.49 14.01
CA ILE A 128 10.28 6.12 14.14
C ILE A 128 11.26 5.21 14.89
N LYS A 129 10.80 4.56 15.96
CA LYS A 129 11.64 3.63 16.72
C LYS A 129 12.16 2.45 15.90
N LEU A 130 11.46 2.05 14.84
CA LEU A 130 11.93 0.99 13.94
C LEU A 130 13.06 1.44 12.99
N LEU A 131 13.32 2.75 12.90
CA LEU A 131 14.47 3.32 12.19
C LEU A 131 15.72 3.42 13.07
N ASP A 132 15.67 2.99 14.34
CA ASP A 132 16.81 2.99 15.25
C ASP A 132 17.99 2.22 14.62
N GLY A 133 19.19 2.83 14.69
CA GLY A 133 20.40 2.32 14.04
C GLY A 133 20.58 2.77 12.59
N GLY A 134 19.59 3.47 12.01
CA GLY A 134 19.69 4.12 10.70
C GLY A 134 20.01 3.15 9.56
N VAL A 135 20.71 3.66 8.54
CA VAL A 135 21.10 2.89 7.34
C VAL A 135 22.00 1.70 7.69
N GLU A 136 22.86 1.83 8.68
CA GLU A 136 23.77 0.77 9.12
C GLU A 136 23.04 -0.48 9.64
N ALA A 137 21.88 -0.29 10.25
CA ALA A 137 21.02 -1.39 10.72
C ALA A 137 20.13 -1.96 9.60
N ALA A 138 19.96 -1.25 8.49
CA ALA A 138 19.06 -1.63 7.40
C ALA A 138 19.72 -2.64 6.45
N VAL A 139 20.03 -3.82 6.96
CA VAL A 139 20.74 -4.87 6.24
C VAL A 139 19.85 -6.06 5.91
N LEU A 140 20.24 -6.82 4.87
CA LEU A 140 19.58 -8.08 4.51
C LEU A 140 19.72 -9.12 5.63
N VAL A 141 18.63 -9.82 5.91
CA VAL A 141 18.69 -10.99 6.78
C VAL A 141 19.36 -12.15 6.02
N PRO A 142 20.41 -12.78 6.56
CA PRO A 142 21.10 -13.88 5.88
C PRO A 142 20.13 -14.98 5.44
N GLY A 143 20.15 -15.31 4.13
CA GLY A 143 19.29 -16.33 3.53
C GLY A 143 17.81 -15.94 3.37
N LYS A 144 17.46 -14.68 3.56
CA LYS A 144 16.11 -14.16 3.32
C LYS A 144 16.12 -13.06 2.25
N PRO A 145 15.01 -12.89 1.50
CA PRO A 145 14.92 -11.86 0.45
C PRO A 145 14.50 -10.49 1.00
N HIS A 146 14.62 -10.24 2.30
CA HIS A 146 14.15 -9.02 2.95
C HIS A 146 15.18 -8.46 3.96
N LEU A 147 15.07 -7.19 4.24
CA LEU A 147 15.83 -6.50 5.29
C LEU A 147 15.37 -6.91 6.69
N ILE A 148 16.10 -6.50 7.72
CA ILE A 148 15.73 -6.77 9.13
C ILE A 148 14.35 -6.20 9.46
N GLN A 149 14.05 -4.98 8.99
CA GLN A 149 12.75 -4.33 9.12
C GLN A 149 12.18 -4.03 7.74
N PRO A 150 10.86 -3.81 7.59
CA PRO A 150 10.23 -3.35 6.35
C PRO A 150 10.45 -1.83 6.15
N TYR A 151 11.73 -1.45 5.95
CA TYR A 151 12.15 -0.05 5.89
C TYR A 151 11.42 0.75 4.81
N GLU A 152 11.17 0.15 3.64
CA GLU A 152 10.38 0.77 2.57
C GLU A 152 9.02 1.23 3.12
N ASN A 153 8.24 0.32 3.69
CA ASN A 153 6.91 0.59 4.21
C ASN A 153 6.93 1.56 5.40
N ILE A 154 7.94 1.45 6.30
CA ILE A 154 8.07 2.33 7.47
C ILE A 154 8.33 3.77 7.01
N ILE A 155 9.25 3.96 6.08
CA ILE A 155 9.62 5.27 5.55
C ILE A 155 8.43 5.88 4.81
N GLU A 156 7.75 5.12 3.94
CA GLU A 156 6.57 5.57 3.22
C GLU A 156 5.43 5.97 4.17
N ALA A 157 5.17 5.15 5.20
CA ALA A 157 4.16 5.46 6.21
C ALA A 157 4.46 6.77 6.94
N LEU A 158 5.72 7.02 7.32
CA LEU A 158 6.13 8.26 7.98
C LEU A 158 5.94 9.50 7.07
N GLY A 159 6.23 9.37 5.78
CA GLY A 159 5.96 10.43 4.79
C GLY A 159 4.45 10.70 4.67
N THR A 160 3.64 9.67 4.50
CA THR A 160 2.17 9.77 4.36
C THR A 160 1.52 10.35 5.62
N LEU A 161 2.03 10.00 6.81
CA LEU A 161 1.58 10.51 8.11
C LEU A 161 2.08 11.94 8.42
N GLN A 162 2.87 12.54 7.54
CA GLN A 162 3.44 13.88 7.72
C GLN A 162 4.31 14.02 8.98
N ALA A 163 5.09 12.96 9.28
CA ALA A 163 5.98 12.88 10.45
C ALA A 163 7.22 13.78 10.28
N GLN A 164 7.08 15.08 10.51
CA GLN A 164 8.16 16.09 10.31
C GLN A 164 9.42 15.76 11.13
N GLU A 165 9.27 15.18 12.31
CA GLU A 165 10.35 14.74 13.18
C GLU A 165 11.21 13.61 12.59
N ALA A 166 10.70 12.88 11.57
CA ALA A 166 11.40 11.78 10.94
C ALA A 166 12.36 12.23 9.80
N ILE A 167 12.29 13.48 9.34
CA ILE A 167 13.06 13.97 8.19
C ILE A 167 14.56 13.63 8.31
N PHE A 168 15.18 13.95 9.44
CA PHE A 168 16.60 13.72 9.65
C PHE A 168 16.96 12.23 9.72
N LEU A 169 16.03 11.38 10.13
CA LEU A 169 16.21 9.94 10.18
C LEU A 169 16.04 9.30 8.81
N ILE A 170 15.14 9.82 7.98
CA ILE A 170 14.86 9.30 6.62
C ILE A 170 15.94 9.75 5.63
N LYS A 171 16.48 10.96 5.75
CA LYS A 171 17.41 11.54 4.78
C LYS A 171 18.60 10.64 4.41
N PRO A 172 19.29 9.95 5.33
CA PRO A 172 20.39 9.04 4.98
C PRO A 172 19.98 7.86 4.11
N PHE A 173 18.70 7.43 4.12
CA PHE A 173 18.21 6.30 3.33
C PHE A 173 18.16 6.58 1.82
N ILE A 174 18.35 7.82 1.37
CA ILE A 174 18.55 8.16 -0.05
C ILE A 174 19.81 7.46 -0.62
N GLU A 175 20.80 7.19 0.23
CA GLU A 175 22.04 6.52 -0.17
C GLU A 175 22.07 5.02 0.20
N HIS A 176 20.92 4.44 0.58
CA HIS A 176 20.83 3.03 0.94
C HIS A 176 21.15 2.13 -0.28
N PRO A 177 21.84 0.96 -0.10
CA PRO A 177 22.18 0.06 -1.22
C PRO A 177 20.97 -0.48 -2.01
N SER A 178 19.77 -0.51 -1.44
CA SER A 178 18.53 -0.90 -2.12
C SER A 178 17.83 0.31 -2.72
N GLU A 179 17.67 0.33 -4.06
CA GLU A 179 16.97 1.40 -4.78
C GLU A 179 15.51 1.55 -4.32
N LYS A 180 14.84 0.48 -3.92
CA LYS A 180 13.48 0.56 -3.37
C LYS A 180 13.43 1.40 -2.09
N VAL A 181 14.40 1.22 -1.20
CA VAL A 181 14.51 2.03 0.02
C VAL A 181 14.84 3.48 -0.31
N GLN A 182 15.71 3.71 -1.32
CA GLN A 182 16.01 5.07 -1.81
C GLN A 182 14.75 5.76 -2.33
N TYR A 183 13.90 5.05 -3.12
CA TYR A 183 12.66 5.60 -3.67
C TYR A 183 11.64 5.88 -2.57
N ALA A 184 11.49 4.99 -1.59
CA ALA A 184 10.65 5.24 -0.41
C ALA A 184 11.13 6.48 0.35
N ALA A 185 12.45 6.66 0.51
CA ALA A 185 13.01 7.84 1.15
C ALA A 185 12.76 9.12 0.33
N ALA A 186 12.96 9.08 -0.99
CA ALA A 186 12.70 10.23 -1.88
C ALA A 186 11.21 10.63 -1.84
N ARG A 187 10.30 9.65 -1.97
CA ARG A 187 8.85 9.87 -1.85
C ARG A 187 8.50 10.56 -0.55
N SER A 188 8.98 10.01 0.58
CA SER A 188 8.67 10.54 1.91
C SER A 188 9.25 11.92 2.14
N LEU A 189 10.49 12.16 1.74
CA LEU A 189 11.13 13.45 1.85
C LEU A 189 10.41 14.51 1.01
N TYR A 190 9.96 14.18 -0.20
CA TYR A 190 9.11 15.07 -0.98
C TYR A 190 7.81 15.41 -0.25
N GLN A 191 7.13 14.40 0.32
CA GLN A 191 5.89 14.61 1.06
C GLN A 191 6.09 15.49 2.31
N LEU A 192 7.25 15.42 2.96
CA LEU A 192 7.56 16.13 4.18
C LEU A 192 8.12 17.54 3.94
N THR A 193 8.86 17.74 2.84
CA THR A 193 9.60 19.01 2.61
C THR A 193 9.09 19.80 1.41
N GLY A 194 8.50 19.13 0.41
CA GLY A 194 8.14 19.73 -0.87
C GLY A 194 9.33 20.05 -1.77
N GLU A 195 10.56 19.63 -1.41
CA GLU A 195 11.76 19.91 -2.18
C GLU A 195 11.76 19.14 -3.51
N ALA A 196 11.85 19.86 -4.64
CA ALA A 196 11.76 19.31 -6.00
C ALA A 196 12.82 18.24 -6.28
N VAL A 197 13.99 18.32 -5.67
CA VAL A 197 15.11 17.37 -5.86
C VAL A 197 14.68 15.90 -5.65
N TYR A 198 13.75 15.65 -4.72
CA TYR A 198 13.26 14.29 -4.46
C TYR A 198 12.27 13.80 -5.52
N GLY A 199 11.45 14.70 -6.09
CA GLY A 199 10.61 14.40 -7.25
C GLY A 199 11.42 14.18 -8.53
N GLU A 200 12.48 14.96 -8.72
CA GLU A 200 13.44 14.79 -9.80
C GLU A 200 14.15 13.44 -9.70
N TYR A 201 14.61 13.05 -8.50
CA TYR A 201 15.24 11.76 -8.24
C TYR A 201 14.35 10.58 -8.67
N LEU A 202 13.06 10.62 -8.31
CA LEU A 202 12.09 9.60 -8.73
C LEU A 202 11.82 9.65 -10.24
N THR A 203 11.88 10.82 -10.86
CA THR A 203 11.70 10.99 -12.31
C THR A 203 12.86 10.37 -13.09
N GLU A 204 14.10 10.53 -12.61
CA GLU A 204 15.29 9.89 -13.19
C GLU A 204 15.19 8.37 -13.15
N ALA A 205 14.60 7.79 -12.11
CA ALA A 205 14.37 6.37 -11.97
C ALA A 205 13.50 5.76 -13.09
N LEU A 206 12.69 6.57 -13.78
CA LEU A 206 11.89 6.12 -14.93
C LEU A 206 12.75 5.78 -16.16
N GLY A 207 13.99 6.26 -16.22
CA GLY A 207 14.97 5.93 -17.27
C GLY A 207 15.83 4.69 -16.97
N GLY A 208 15.73 4.08 -15.78
CA GLY A 208 16.51 2.92 -15.38
C GLY A 208 16.18 1.65 -16.17
N ASP A 209 17.08 0.65 -16.15
CA ASP A 209 16.91 -0.58 -16.93
C ASP A 209 15.92 -1.58 -16.29
N ASN A 210 15.70 -1.49 -14.98
CA ASN A 210 14.85 -2.42 -14.22
C ASN A 210 13.37 -2.03 -14.30
N LEU A 211 12.57 -2.83 -15.01
CA LEU A 211 11.13 -2.59 -15.15
C LEU A 211 10.37 -2.54 -13.81
N HIS A 212 10.75 -3.37 -12.83
CA HIS A 212 10.08 -3.35 -11.54
C HIS A 212 10.33 -2.04 -10.79
N LEU A 213 11.54 -1.50 -10.86
CA LEU A 213 11.89 -0.23 -10.26
C LEU A 213 11.22 0.95 -10.98
N ARG A 214 11.13 0.92 -12.33
CA ARG A 214 10.35 1.92 -13.06
C ARG A 214 8.88 1.93 -12.65
N ARG A 215 8.27 0.74 -12.47
CA ARG A 215 6.88 0.65 -11.97
C ARG A 215 6.72 1.20 -10.55
N SER A 216 7.69 0.95 -9.65
CA SER A 216 7.68 1.57 -8.32
C SER A 216 7.73 3.08 -8.43
N ALA A 217 8.70 3.64 -9.18
CA ALA A 217 8.82 5.08 -9.37
C ALA A 217 7.57 5.73 -9.97
N LEU A 218 6.88 5.05 -10.91
CA LEU A 218 5.58 5.51 -11.44
C LEU A 218 4.53 5.65 -10.34
N LEU A 219 4.43 4.68 -9.43
CA LEU A 219 3.47 4.71 -8.32
C LEU A 219 3.86 5.75 -7.26
N ASP A 220 5.14 5.92 -7.00
CA ASP A 220 5.65 6.92 -6.05
C ASP A 220 5.41 8.34 -6.55
N LEU A 221 5.69 8.63 -7.83
CA LEU A 221 5.40 9.91 -8.47
C LEU A 221 3.90 10.24 -8.44
N ALA A 222 3.06 9.23 -8.68
CA ALA A 222 1.61 9.36 -8.54
C ALA A 222 1.20 9.73 -7.12
N ALA A 223 1.78 9.06 -6.11
CA ALA A 223 1.45 9.24 -4.70
C ALA A 223 1.85 10.64 -4.16
N ILE A 224 2.93 11.23 -4.72
CA ILE A 224 3.38 12.57 -4.33
C ILE A 224 2.81 13.69 -5.22
N GLY A 225 2.14 13.34 -6.31
CA GLY A 225 1.54 14.33 -7.21
C GLY A 225 2.57 15.22 -7.93
N TYR A 226 3.76 14.71 -8.27
CA TYR A 226 4.83 15.50 -8.89
C TYR A 226 4.56 15.75 -10.37
N LEU A 227 3.83 16.83 -10.69
CA LEU A 227 3.43 17.19 -12.07
C LEU A 227 4.59 17.30 -13.07
N PRO A 228 5.79 17.82 -12.74
CA PRO A 228 6.88 17.90 -13.69
C PRO A 228 7.29 16.56 -14.31
N ALA A 229 6.96 15.43 -13.64
CA ALA A 229 7.23 14.10 -14.17
C ALA A 229 6.24 13.62 -15.25
N ALA A 230 5.14 14.34 -15.52
CA ALA A 230 4.05 13.85 -16.37
C ALA A 230 4.52 13.36 -17.76
N LYS A 231 5.39 14.14 -18.42
CA LYS A 231 5.97 13.77 -19.72
C LYS A 231 6.85 12.52 -19.60
N ALA A 232 7.75 12.46 -18.62
CA ALA A 232 8.62 11.32 -18.41
C ALA A 232 7.81 10.03 -18.10
N ILE A 233 6.70 10.15 -17.36
CA ILE A 233 5.74 9.05 -17.11
C ILE A 233 5.17 8.54 -18.44
N SER A 234 4.75 9.43 -19.35
CA SER A 234 4.17 9.03 -20.63
C SER A 234 5.16 8.35 -21.56
N GLU A 235 6.44 8.73 -21.50
CA GLU A 235 7.50 8.27 -22.39
C GLU A 235 8.27 7.04 -21.88
N THR A 236 8.20 6.72 -20.56
CA THR A 236 8.95 5.61 -19.98
C THR A 236 8.58 4.25 -20.60
N LEU A 237 9.56 3.33 -20.64
CA LEU A 237 9.37 1.96 -21.14
C LEU A 237 8.66 1.08 -20.09
N ALA A 238 7.37 1.30 -19.92
CA ALA A 238 6.47 0.53 -19.08
C ALA A 238 5.12 0.34 -19.80
N GLU A 239 4.27 -0.53 -19.26
CA GLU A 239 2.92 -0.77 -19.80
C GLU A 239 2.05 0.49 -19.68
N ASN A 240 1.24 0.76 -20.71
CA ASN A 240 0.33 1.92 -20.71
C ASN A 240 -0.61 1.92 -19.49
N SER A 241 -1.01 0.74 -18.97
CA SER A 241 -1.83 0.65 -17.77
C SER A 241 -1.16 1.27 -16.54
N PHE A 242 0.15 1.04 -16.33
CA PHE A 242 0.90 1.66 -15.23
C PHE A 242 1.08 3.16 -15.44
N LYS A 243 1.35 3.60 -16.66
CA LYS A 243 1.45 5.02 -17.02
C LYS A 243 0.14 5.76 -16.75
N LEU A 244 -0.98 5.16 -17.19
CA LEU A 244 -2.32 5.73 -16.97
C LEU A 244 -2.67 5.79 -15.47
N ILE A 245 -2.32 4.77 -14.68
CA ILE A 245 -2.49 4.79 -13.23
C ILE A 245 -1.66 5.92 -12.60
N ALA A 246 -0.41 6.10 -13.03
CA ALA A 246 0.45 7.14 -12.52
C ALA A 246 -0.07 8.54 -12.87
N LEU A 247 -0.40 8.81 -14.13
CA LEU A 247 -0.96 10.09 -14.58
C LEU A 247 -2.29 10.42 -13.88
N LYS A 248 -3.15 9.41 -13.72
CA LYS A 248 -4.39 9.55 -12.95
C LYS A 248 -4.10 9.92 -11.49
N GLY A 249 -3.09 9.30 -10.86
CA GLY A 249 -2.67 9.63 -9.50
C GLY A 249 -2.21 11.07 -9.36
N LEU A 250 -1.46 11.61 -10.33
CA LEU A 250 -1.11 13.04 -10.37
C LEU A 250 -2.35 13.93 -10.34
N LEU A 251 -3.35 13.62 -11.18
CA LEU A 251 -4.61 14.38 -11.23
C LEU A 251 -5.37 14.31 -9.91
N GLU A 252 -5.55 13.10 -9.37
CA GLU A 252 -6.29 12.88 -8.11
C GLU A 252 -5.65 13.63 -6.94
N TYR A 253 -4.32 13.66 -6.86
CA TYR A 253 -3.58 14.40 -5.86
C TYR A 253 -3.91 15.91 -5.93
N HIS A 254 -3.79 16.52 -7.11
CA HIS A 254 -4.03 17.95 -7.30
C HIS A 254 -5.50 18.32 -7.13
N LEU A 255 -6.43 17.51 -7.60
CA LEU A 255 -7.87 17.74 -7.38
C LEU A 255 -8.23 17.64 -5.90
N THR A 256 -7.61 16.74 -5.15
CA THR A 256 -7.85 16.59 -3.70
C THR A 256 -7.31 17.79 -2.92
N ILE A 257 -6.12 18.29 -3.24
CA ILE A 257 -5.55 19.48 -2.61
C ILE A 257 -6.42 20.70 -2.91
N ASN A 258 -6.76 20.92 -4.18
CA ASN A 258 -7.59 22.06 -4.60
C ASN A 258 -8.97 22.04 -3.92
N SER A 259 -9.57 20.87 -3.71
CA SER A 259 -10.83 20.76 -2.99
C SER A 259 -10.70 21.13 -1.51
N LYS A 260 -9.62 20.73 -0.84
CA LYS A 260 -9.37 21.07 0.57
C LYS A 260 -9.14 22.57 0.76
N VAL A 261 -8.38 23.21 -0.13
CA VAL A 261 -8.12 24.66 -0.09
C VAL A 261 -9.42 25.44 -0.26
N LYS A 262 -10.30 25.03 -1.19
CA LYS A 262 -11.59 25.71 -1.42
C LYS A 262 -12.56 25.62 -0.24
N ILE A 263 -12.54 24.52 0.53
CA ILE A 263 -13.37 24.36 1.74
C ILE A 263 -12.92 25.35 2.83
N GLN A 264 -11.65 25.72 2.89
CA GLN A 264 -11.13 26.69 3.84
C GLN A 264 -11.40 28.15 3.44
N GLU A 265 -11.51 28.44 2.15
CA GLU A 265 -11.70 29.81 1.61
C GLU A 265 -13.17 30.14 1.31
N SER A 266 -14.13 29.55 2.01
CA SER A 266 -15.57 29.69 1.77
C SER A 266 -16.01 31.11 1.37
N LYS A 267 -16.35 31.28 0.11
CA LYS A 267 -17.20 32.24 -0.60
C LYS A 267 -16.53 32.76 -1.88
N VAL A 268 -16.61 32.00 -2.94
CA VAL A 268 -16.82 32.49 -4.33
C VAL A 268 -17.12 31.24 -5.18
N GLU A 269 -18.14 31.26 -6.02
CA GLU A 269 -18.32 30.34 -7.14
C GLU A 269 -17.12 30.44 -8.06
N SER A 270 -16.05 29.73 -7.75
CA SER A 270 -14.88 29.64 -8.62
C SER A 270 -15.03 28.41 -9.47
N GLN A 271 -15.27 28.61 -10.77
CA GLN A 271 -15.00 27.61 -11.80
C GLN A 271 -13.68 26.96 -11.48
N LEU A 272 -13.64 25.63 -11.57
CA LEU A 272 -12.41 24.86 -11.45
C LEU A 272 -11.52 25.21 -12.67
N LEU A 273 -10.74 26.29 -12.57
CA LEU A 273 -9.69 26.56 -13.53
C LEU A 273 -8.62 25.50 -13.29
N LEU A 274 -8.58 24.48 -14.16
CA LEU A 274 -7.50 23.52 -14.19
C LEU A 274 -6.24 24.28 -14.63
N SER A 275 -5.10 24.05 -13.97
CA SER A 275 -3.84 24.60 -14.42
C SER A 275 -3.45 23.97 -15.78
N ASP A 276 -2.62 24.68 -16.54
CA ASP A 276 -2.16 24.19 -17.84
C ASP A 276 -1.45 22.83 -17.72
N GLU A 277 -0.73 22.62 -16.61
CA GLU A 277 -0.06 21.33 -16.33
C GLU A 277 -1.07 20.19 -16.12
N VAL A 278 -2.20 20.46 -15.45
CA VAL A 278 -3.26 19.44 -15.25
C VAL A 278 -3.92 19.11 -16.59
N ILE A 279 -4.12 20.10 -17.48
CA ILE A 279 -4.65 19.89 -18.83
C ILE A 279 -3.65 19.07 -19.66
N GLU A 280 -2.34 19.34 -19.55
CA GLU A 280 -1.30 18.55 -20.20
C GLU A 280 -1.35 17.08 -19.77
N VAL A 281 -1.47 16.80 -18.46
CA VAL A 281 -1.61 15.43 -17.95
C VAL A 281 -2.80 14.71 -18.59
N MET A 282 -3.95 15.38 -18.74
CA MET A 282 -5.13 14.80 -19.41
C MET A 282 -4.85 14.47 -20.86
N SER A 283 -4.19 15.37 -21.59
CA SER A 283 -3.79 15.14 -22.99
C SER A 283 -2.82 13.96 -23.15
N LEU A 284 -1.88 13.82 -22.21
CA LEU A 284 -0.96 12.68 -22.19
C LEU A 284 -1.70 11.36 -21.93
N MET A 285 -2.70 11.36 -21.04
CA MET A 285 -3.53 10.17 -20.80
C MET A 285 -4.28 9.76 -22.06
N ASP A 286 -4.90 10.70 -22.77
CA ASP A 286 -5.62 10.43 -24.03
C ASP A 286 -4.70 9.83 -25.10
N SER A 287 -3.44 10.24 -25.16
CA SER A 287 -2.45 9.71 -26.10
C SER A 287 -2.03 8.27 -25.82
N LEU A 288 -2.27 7.75 -24.63
CA LEU A 288 -1.92 6.39 -24.21
C LEU A 288 -3.06 5.37 -24.39
N LEU A 289 -4.29 5.85 -24.61
CA LEU A 289 -5.48 5.03 -24.87
C LEU A 289 -5.56 4.56 -26.31
#